data_04b5e248ffc37803dd81f5a28f26364e
#
_entry.id   04b5e248ffc37803dd81f5a28f26364e
#
_cell.length_a   1.000
_cell.length_b   1.000
_cell.length_c   1.000
_cell.angle_alpha   90.00
_cell.angle_beta   90.00
_cell.angle_gamma   90.00
#
_symmetry.space_group_name_H-M   'P 1'
#
loop_
_entity.id
_entity.type
_entity.pdbx_description
1 polymer ?
#
loop_
_entity_poly.entity_id
_entity_poly.type
_entity_poly.pdbx_seq_one_letter_code
_entity_poly.pdbx_strand_id
1 'polypeptide(L)'
;MSVFGERLSNYPEPQAEGQVMGAWERFLSGQDYTSSVVRRLIRDSWSRCFDAGVDPSCQNGLPLLQSDGLTCVLTQHHDLVQACLPVMSEARDFLSESGTVMLLTDPAGLVIEMAGDPRAVEEAKGVRLEPGARWHENDCGTNAIGTALLARAPVQVHAAEHFCQGIK
;
A
#
# COMPACT_ATOMS: atom_id res chain seq x y z
N MET A 1 16.63 -22.91 5.46
CA MET A 1 15.69 -22.58 6.56
C MET A 1 15.03 -21.27 6.18
N SER A 2 13.73 -21.32 5.89
CA SER A 2 12.98 -20.21 5.28
C SER A 2 12.72 -19.08 6.29
N VAL A 3 13.25 -17.90 6.03
CA VAL A 3 13.00 -16.67 6.82
C VAL A 3 11.57 -16.15 6.63
N PHE A 4 10.80 -16.75 5.72
CA PHE A 4 9.44 -16.34 5.37
C PHE A 4 8.34 -16.99 6.24
N GLY A 5 8.66 -18.04 7.01
CA GLY A 5 7.64 -18.86 7.67
C GLY A 5 7.05 -18.27 8.95
N GLU A 6 7.73 -17.38 9.65
CA GLU A 6 7.29 -16.91 10.98
C GLU A 6 6.59 -15.53 10.98
N ARG A 7 6.59 -14.80 9.86
CA ARG A 7 6.01 -13.45 9.79
C ARG A 7 4.61 -13.38 9.17
N LEU A 8 4.11 -14.44 8.55
CA LEU A 8 2.79 -14.46 7.92
C LEU A 8 1.65 -14.86 8.87
N SER A 9 1.94 -15.28 10.10
CA SER A 9 0.91 -15.72 11.05
C SER A 9 0.31 -14.62 11.93
N ASN A 10 0.73 -13.37 11.79
CA ASN A 10 0.20 -12.26 12.58
C ASN A 10 -0.77 -11.39 11.77
N TYR A 11 -1.78 -12.00 11.15
CA TYR A 11 -2.98 -11.25 10.78
C TYR A 11 -3.67 -10.84 12.08
N PRO A 12 -3.94 -9.55 12.29
CA PRO A 12 -4.74 -9.15 13.44
C PRO A 12 -6.13 -9.80 13.31
N GLU A 13 -6.56 -10.48 14.37
CA GLU A 13 -7.92 -10.97 14.42
C GLU A 13 -8.92 -9.81 14.32
N PRO A 14 -10.17 -10.02 13.87
CA PRO A 14 -11.18 -8.95 13.76
C PRO A 14 -11.38 -8.13 15.03
N GLN A 15 -11.17 -8.76 16.22
CA GLN A 15 -11.19 -8.07 17.51
C GLN A 15 -10.01 -7.09 17.68
N ALA A 16 -8.87 -7.38 17.09
CA ALA A 16 -7.71 -6.50 17.09
C ALA A 16 -7.91 -5.30 16.18
N GLU A 17 -8.68 -5.40 15.10
CA GLU A 17 -8.96 -4.30 14.18
C GLU A 17 -9.66 -3.12 14.88
N GLY A 18 -10.69 -3.38 15.68
CA GLY A 18 -11.35 -2.34 16.47
C GLY A 18 -10.43 -1.66 17.47
N GLN A 19 -9.47 -2.40 18.03
CA GLN A 19 -8.46 -1.82 18.94
C GLN A 19 -7.46 -0.95 18.19
N VAL A 20 -7.03 -1.37 16.98
CA VAL A 20 -6.15 -0.58 16.11
C VAL A 20 -6.86 0.70 15.65
N MET A 21 -8.15 0.62 15.28
CA MET A 21 -8.94 1.78 14.92
C MET A 21 -9.04 2.77 16.09
N GLY A 22 -9.37 2.31 17.29
CA GLY A 22 -9.42 3.17 18.47
C GLY A 22 -8.05 3.74 18.86
N ALA A 23 -6.95 3.05 18.56
CA ALA A 23 -5.60 3.59 18.72
C ALA A 23 -5.30 4.69 17.70
N TRP A 24 -5.72 4.51 16.44
CA TRP A 24 -5.58 5.49 15.38
C TRP A 24 -6.37 6.78 15.68
N GLU A 25 -7.61 6.69 16.14
CA GLU A 25 -8.42 7.84 16.55
C GLU A 25 -7.77 8.62 17.69
N ARG A 26 -7.24 7.93 18.70
CA ARG A 26 -6.52 8.57 19.81
C ARG A 26 -5.23 9.22 19.34
N PHE A 27 -4.48 8.55 18.45
CA PHE A 27 -3.28 9.12 17.86
C PHE A 27 -3.56 10.45 17.17
N LEU A 28 -4.60 10.51 16.32
CA LEU A 28 -4.98 11.76 15.62
C LEU A 28 -5.47 12.86 16.58
N SER A 29 -6.08 12.49 17.70
CA SER A 29 -6.55 13.41 18.73
C SER A 29 -5.43 13.88 19.69
N GLY A 30 -4.19 13.44 19.50
CA GLY A 30 -3.08 13.73 20.40
C GLY A 30 -3.20 13.11 21.78
N GLN A 31 -4.02 12.06 21.91
CA GLN A 31 -4.24 11.33 23.15
C GLN A 31 -3.30 10.14 23.27
N ASP A 32 -2.99 9.74 24.50
CA ASP A 32 -2.22 8.52 24.74
C ASP A 32 -2.99 7.29 24.23
N TYR A 33 -2.31 6.42 23.50
CA TYR A 33 -2.84 5.15 23.04
C TYR A 33 -1.91 4.00 23.44
N THR A 34 -2.51 2.84 23.71
CA THR A 34 -1.75 1.68 24.16
C THR A 34 -0.86 1.17 23.01
N SER A 35 0.43 1.41 23.13
CA SER A 35 1.41 1.10 22.10
C SER A 35 1.57 -0.39 21.78
N SER A 36 1.04 -1.29 22.63
CA SER A 36 1.10 -2.74 22.42
C SER A 36 0.15 -3.27 21.35
N VAL A 37 -0.90 -2.51 21.01
CA VAL A 37 -1.93 -2.93 20.04
C VAL A 37 -1.48 -2.66 18.60
N VAL A 38 -0.69 -1.61 18.38
CA VAL A 38 -0.25 -1.21 17.04
C VAL A 38 1.22 -1.57 16.85
N ARG A 39 1.54 -2.28 15.79
CA ARG A 39 2.93 -2.66 15.45
C ARG A 39 3.81 -1.42 15.36
N ARG A 40 5.05 -1.51 15.86
CA ARG A 40 5.99 -0.38 15.87
C ARG A 40 6.16 0.24 14.48
N LEU A 41 6.30 -0.58 13.44
CA LEU A 41 6.43 -0.12 12.06
C LEU A 41 5.27 0.80 11.64
N ILE A 42 4.03 0.43 12.02
CA ILE A 42 2.81 1.19 11.69
C ILE A 42 2.78 2.51 12.46
N ARG A 43 3.13 2.49 13.74
CA ARG A 43 3.21 3.72 14.56
C ARG A 43 4.23 4.72 14.02
N ASP A 44 5.41 4.20 13.65
CA ASP A 44 6.47 5.01 13.07
C ASP A 44 6.02 5.60 11.71
N SER A 45 5.24 4.84 10.92
CA SER A 45 4.62 5.29 9.67
C SER A 45 3.55 6.36 9.93
N TRP A 46 2.63 6.13 10.89
CA TRP A 46 1.62 7.14 11.26
C TRP A 46 2.25 8.47 11.69
N SER A 47 3.34 8.42 12.48
CA SER A 47 4.05 9.64 12.89
C SER A 47 4.62 10.38 11.69
N ARG A 48 5.26 9.67 10.74
CA ARG A 48 5.78 10.29 9.51
C ARG A 48 4.67 10.92 8.67
N CYS A 49 3.53 10.22 8.51
CA CYS A 49 2.39 10.74 7.76
C CYS A 49 1.80 12.00 8.42
N PHE A 50 1.67 11.98 9.73
CA PHE A 50 1.17 13.13 10.51
C PHE A 50 2.11 14.33 10.41
N ASP A 51 3.42 14.11 10.58
CA ASP A 51 4.45 15.16 10.47
C ASP A 51 4.55 15.73 9.06
N ALA A 52 4.28 14.91 8.03
CA ALA A 52 4.22 15.33 6.63
C ALA A 52 2.92 16.07 6.27
N GLY A 53 1.95 16.15 7.19
CA GLY A 53 0.68 16.83 6.96
C GLY A 53 -0.29 16.06 6.06
N VAL A 54 -0.16 14.73 5.98
CA VAL A 54 -1.11 13.90 5.23
C VAL A 54 -2.49 14.00 5.87
N ASP A 55 -3.51 14.28 5.06
CA ASP A 55 -4.89 14.35 5.53
C ASP A 55 -5.43 12.93 5.81
N PRO A 56 -5.73 12.59 7.08
CA PRO A 56 -6.26 11.27 7.42
C PRO A 56 -7.65 11.01 6.82
N SER A 57 -8.40 12.04 6.45
CA SER A 57 -9.71 11.92 5.80
C SER A 57 -9.63 11.74 4.28
N CYS A 58 -8.41 11.75 3.71
CA CYS A 58 -8.20 11.59 2.27
C CYS A 58 -8.84 10.30 1.78
N GLN A 59 -9.76 10.44 0.83
CA GLN A 59 -10.49 9.31 0.22
C GLN A 59 -9.94 8.95 -1.16
N ASN A 60 -9.23 9.88 -1.79
CA ASN A 60 -8.70 9.71 -3.13
C ASN A 60 -7.22 10.09 -3.13
N GLY A 61 -6.37 9.22 -3.63
CA GLY A 61 -4.97 9.52 -3.85
C GLY A 61 -4.74 10.75 -4.74
N LEU A 62 -3.48 11.11 -4.94
CA LEU A 62 -3.08 12.20 -5.84
C LEU A 62 -3.60 11.99 -7.26
N PRO A 63 -3.68 13.06 -8.07
CA PRO A 63 -4.02 12.94 -9.48
C PRO A 63 -3.12 11.93 -10.19
N LEU A 64 -3.72 11.15 -11.09
CA LEU A 64 -2.97 10.22 -11.93
C LEU A 64 -1.99 10.96 -12.84
N LEU A 65 -0.84 10.36 -13.03
CA LEU A 65 0.11 10.84 -14.03
C LEU A 65 -0.52 10.73 -15.42
N GLN A 66 -0.45 11.80 -16.20
CA GLN A 66 -0.98 11.80 -17.56
C GLN A 66 -0.22 10.79 -18.45
N SER A 67 -0.85 10.35 -19.53
CA SER A 67 -0.33 9.31 -20.43
C SER A 67 1.11 9.55 -20.88
N ASP A 68 1.46 10.78 -21.23
CA ASP A 68 2.82 11.14 -21.67
C ASP A 68 3.84 10.98 -20.52
N GLY A 69 3.44 11.38 -19.30
CA GLY A 69 4.25 11.20 -18.10
C GLY A 69 4.47 9.74 -17.76
N LEU A 70 3.42 8.91 -17.84
CA LEU A 70 3.53 7.48 -17.61
C LEU A 70 4.44 6.81 -18.66
N THR A 71 4.33 7.20 -19.93
CA THR A 71 5.21 6.70 -21.01
C THR A 71 6.67 7.06 -20.74
N CYS A 72 6.95 8.26 -20.24
CA CYS A 72 8.29 8.65 -19.83
C CYS A 72 8.86 7.75 -18.72
N VAL A 73 8.06 7.49 -17.68
CA VAL A 73 8.46 6.60 -16.56
C VAL A 73 8.67 5.17 -17.04
N LEU A 74 7.79 4.62 -17.88
CA LEU A 74 7.96 3.30 -18.48
C LEU A 74 9.26 3.19 -19.27
N THR A 75 9.63 4.25 -19.98
CA THR A 75 10.89 4.31 -20.73
C THR A 75 12.10 4.37 -19.81
N GLN A 76 12.03 5.16 -18.72
CA GLN A 76 13.10 5.25 -17.73
C GLN A 76 13.34 3.94 -16.99
N HIS A 77 12.28 3.17 -16.75
CA HIS A 77 12.33 1.88 -16.03
C HIS A 77 12.18 0.69 -16.97
N HIS A 78 12.55 0.84 -18.25
CA HIS A 78 12.37 -0.18 -19.29
C HIS A 78 12.88 -1.55 -18.86
N ASP A 79 14.09 -1.63 -18.33
CA ASP A 79 14.72 -2.92 -17.96
C ASP A 79 13.95 -3.59 -16.81
N LEU A 80 13.49 -2.82 -15.83
CA LEU A 80 12.67 -3.32 -14.73
C LEU A 80 11.34 -3.87 -15.28
N VAL A 81 10.66 -3.12 -16.12
CA VAL A 81 9.39 -3.51 -16.74
C VAL A 81 9.57 -4.79 -17.54
N GLN A 82 10.60 -4.86 -18.42
CA GLN A 82 10.87 -6.04 -19.23
C GLN A 82 11.18 -7.28 -18.40
N ALA A 83 11.88 -7.13 -17.27
CA ALA A 83 12.17 -8.24 -16.37
C ALA A 83 10.94 -8.74 -15.62
N CYS A 84 10.01 -7.84 -15.26
CA CYS A 84 8.83 -8.17 -14.45
C CYS A 84 7.62 -8.64 -15.26
N LEU A 85 7.43 -8.13 -16.49
CA LEU A 85 6.27 -8.47 -17.33
C LEU A 85 6.02 -9.97 -17.51
N PRO A 86 7.03 -10.83 -17.80
CA PRO A 86 6.80 -12.28 -17.92
C PRO A 86 6.24 -12.88 -16.64
N VAL A 87 6.80 -12.51 -15.47
CA VAL A 87 6.36 -13.01 -14.16
C VAL A 87 4.93 -12.56 -13.86
N MET A 88 4.62 -11.30 -14.14
CA MET A 88 3.27 -10.76 -13.95
C MET A 88 2.25 -11.40 -14.90
N SER A 89 2.66 -11.73 -16.13
CA SER A 89 1.80 -12.42 -17.09
C SER A 89 1.47 -13.85 -16.63
N GLU A 90 2.46 -14.60 -16.13
CA GLU A 90 2.23 -15.94 -15.57
C GLU A 90 1.35 -15.87 -14.31
N ALA A 91 1.61 -14.89 -13.46
CA ALA A 91 0.83 -14.70 -12.23
C ALA A 91 -0.63 -14.30 -12.51
N ARG A 92 -0.92 -13.64 -13.62
CA ARG A 92 -2.30 -13.22 -13.98
C ARG A 92 -3.26 -14.40 -14.01
N ASP A 93 -2.88 -15.48 -14.66
CA ASP A 93 -3.72 -16.68 -14.79
C ASP A 93 -3.92 -17.35 -13.42
N PHE A 94 -2.85 -17.39 -12.61
CA PHE A 94 -2.90 -17.94 -11.26
C PHE A 94 -3.73 -17.09 -10.29
N LEU A 95 -3.71 -15.77 -10.44
CA LEU A 95 -4.46 -14.84 -9.60
C LEU A 95 -5.92 -14.65 -10.06
N SER A 96 -6.30 -15.18 -11.21
CA SER A 96 -7.68 -15.18 -11.67
C SER A 96 -8.59 -15.82 -10.61
N GLU A 97 -9.71 -15.16 -10.30
CA GLU A 97 -10.67 -15.58 -9.27
C GLU A 97 -10.14 -15.60 -7.81
N SER A 98 -8.95 -15.06 -7.56
CA SER A 98 -8.34 -15.04 -6.22
C SER A 98 -8.71 -13.80 -5.37
N GLY A 99 -9.36 -12.78 -5.98
CA GLY A 99 -9.58 -11.49 -5.34
C GLY A 99 -8.28 -10.71 -5.10
N THR A 100 -7.21 -11.02 -5.83
CA THR A 100 -5.87 -10.45 -5.59
C THR A 100 -5.38 -9.68 -6.80
N VAL A 101 -4.68 -8.57 -6.55
CA VAL A 101 -3.93 -7.81 -7.56
C VAL A 101 -2.44 -7.84 -7.24
N MET A 102 -1.63 -7.87 -8.29
CA MET A 102 -0.19 -7.69 -8.24
C MET A 102 0.17 -6.37 -8.90
N LEU A 103 1.06 -5.62 -8.27
CA LEU A 103 1.49 -4.31 -8.73
C LEU A 103 3.00 -4.28 -8.90
N LEU A 104 3.46 -3.58 -9.92
CA LEU A 104 4.83 -3.15 -10.07
C LEU A 104 4.90 -1.64 -9.85
N THR A 105 5.80 -1.19 -8.99
CA THR A 105 6.02 0.24 -8.74
C THR A 105 7.47 0.62 -9.00
N ASP A 106 7.69 1.89 -9.29
CA ASP A 106 9.02 2.48 -9.28
C ASP A 106 9.51 2.76 -7.83
N PRO A 107 10.77 3.17 -7.63
CA PRO A 107 11.28 3.51 -6.30
C PRO A 107 10.60 4.72 -5.64
N ALA A 108 9.83 5.52 -6.37
CA ALA A 108 9.05 6.62 -5.83
C ALA A 108 7.61 6.22 -5.45
N GLY A 109 7.25 4.94 -5.61
CA GLY A 109 5.92 4.41 -5.32
C GLY A 109 4.89 4.69 -6.42
N LEU A 110 5.33 5.06 -7.62
CA LEU A 110 4.45 5.19 -8.78
C LEU A 110 4.10 3.80 -9.31
N VAL A 111 2.83 3.49 -9.42
CA VAL A 111 2.36 2.23 -10.02
C VAL A 111 2.63 2.27 -11.53
N ILE A 112 3.38 1.29 -12.02
CA ILE A 112 3.80 1.15 -13.43
C ILE A 112 2.91 0.14 -14.14
N GLU A 113 2.64 -1.00 -13.48
CA GLU A 113 1.90 -2.11 -14.07
C GLU A 113 1.03 -2.77 -13.00
N MET A 114 -0.09 -3.34 -13.43
CA MET A 114 -1.03 -4.05 -12.57
C MET A 114 -1.57 -5.29 -13.28
N ALA A 115 -1.60 -6.41 -12.58
CA ALA A 115 -2.17 -7.66 -13.04
C ALA A 115 -2.92 -8.37 -11.91
N GLY A 116 -3.89 -9.24 -12.24
CA GLY A 116 -4.59 -10.04 -11.24
C GLY A 116 -6.03 -10.32 -11.60
N ASP A 117 -6.83 -10.61 -10.58
CA ASP A 117 -8.27 -10.84 -10.71
C ASP A 117 -8.97 -9.61 -11.30
N PRO A 118 -9.76 -9.76 -12.36
CA PRO A 118 -10.43 -8.63 -13.03
C PRO A 118 -11.33 -7.81 -12.10
N ARG A 119 -12.01 -8.44 -11.14
CA ARG A 119 -12.88 -7.73 -10.17
C ARG A 119 -12.05 -6.95 -9.18
N ALA A 120 -10.99 -7.57 -8.64
CA ALA A 120 -10.08 -6.89 -7.73
C ALA A 120 -9.32 -5.73 -8.40
N VAL A 121 -8.99 -5.86 -9.69
CA VAL A 121 -8.43 -4.76 -10.50
C VAL A 121 -9.40 -3.58 -10.60
N GLU A 122 -10.69 -3.83 -10.85
CA GLU A 122 -11.68 -2.74 -10.91
C GLU A 122 -11.93 -2.11 -9.53
N GLU A 123 -11.95 -2.90 -8.46
CA GLU A 123 -12.03 -2.38 -7.09
C GLU A 123 -10.82 -1.52 -6.71
N ALA A 124 -9.61 -1.95 -7.09
CA ALA A 124 -8.38 -1.20 -6.89
C ALA A 124 -8.42 0.17 -7.59
N LYS A 125 -8.93 0.25 -8.82
CA LYS A 125 -9.15 1.52 -9.53
C LYS A 125 -10.12 2.45 -8.80
N GLY A 126 -11.11 1.89 -8.10
CA GLY A 126 -12.05 2.66 -7.28
C GLY A 126 -11.36 3.50 -6.20
N VAL A 127 -10.22 3.06 -5.69
CA VAL A 127 -9.36 3.79 -4.76
C VAL A 127 -8.13 4.39 -5.44
N ARG A 128 -8.11 4.49 -6.75
CA ARG A 128 -7.00 4.96 -7.59
C ARG A 128 -5.71 4.15 -7.42
N LEU A 129 -5.80 2.88 -7.10
CA LEU A 129 -4.67 1.96 -7.14
C LEU A 129 -4.55 1.41 -8.57
N GLU A 130 -3.92 2.18 -9.44
CA GLU A 130 -3.83 1.90 -10.88
C GLU A 130 -2.55 2.50 -11.48
N PRO A 131 -2.11 2.09 -12.68
CA PRO A 131 -0.95 2.66 -13.34
C PRO A 131 -1.04 4.19 -13.47
N GLY A 132 0.04 4.88 -13.10
CA GLY A 132 0.10 6.33 -13.01
C GLY A 132 -0.25 6.92 -11.64
N ALA A 133 -0.73 6.12 -10.71
CA ALA A 133 -0.97 6.56 -9.33
C ALA A 133 0.30 6.46 -8.48
N ARG A 134 0.56 7.45 -7.63
CA ARG A 134 1.69 7.44 -6.70
C ARG A 134 1.21 7.10 -5.29
N TRP A 135 1.75 6.00 -4.75
CA TRP A 135 1.40 5.46 -3.44
C TRP A 135 2.53 5.60 -2.42
N HIS A 136 3.23 6.74 -2.45
CA HIS A 136 4.21 7.07 -1.42
C HIS A 136 3.50 7.44 -0.10
N GLU A 137 4.12 7.18 1.07
CA GLU A 137 3.52 7.50 2.39
C GLU A 137 3.11 8.97 2.52
N ASN A 138 3.89 9.90 1.97
CA ASN A 138 3.58 11.33 2.04
C ASN A 138 2.35 11.73 1.20
N ASP A 139 1.92 10.89 0.28
CA ASP A 139 0.81 11.16 -0.63
C ASP A 139 -0.48 10.46 -0.19
N CYS A 140 -0.37 9.20 0.23
CA CYS A 140 -1.51 8.34 0.53
C CYS A 140 -1.53 7.85 1.99
N GLY A 141 -0.61 8.33 2.83
CA GLY A 141 -0.47 7.83 4.19
C GLY A 141 0.12 6.42 4.25
N THR A 142 0.07 5.82 5.42
CA THR A 142 0.53 4.44 5.64
C THR A 142 -0.18 3.49 4.70
N ASN A 143 0.59 2.80 3.87
CA ASN A 143 0.13 1.78 2.93
C ASN A 143 1.28 0.79 2.65
N ALA A 144 0.97 -0.41 2.15
CA ALA A 144 1.98 -1.44 1.96
C ALA A 144 3.11 -1.03 0.99
N ILE A 145 2.78 -0.27 -0.06
CA ILE A 145 3.76 0.16 -1.09
C ILE A 145 4.74 1.17 -0.49
N GLY A 146 4.23 2.33 -0.05
CA GLY A 146 5.05 3.42 0.46
C GLY A 146 5.83 3.04 1.71
N THR A 147 5.21 2.29 2.62
CA THR A 147 5.86 1.83 3.85
C THR A 147 6.96 0.81 3.57
N ALA A 148 6.76 -0.12 2.61
CA ALA A 148 7.80 -1.08 2.23
C ALA A 148 9.02 -0.40 1.59
N LEU A 149 8.80 0.61 0.75
CA LEU A 149 9.87 1.39 0.12
C LEU A 149 10.72 2.12 1.17
N LEU A 150 10.09 2.76 2.15
CA LEU A 150 10.79 3.46 3.22
C LEU A 150 11.48 2.50 4.19
N ALA A 151 10.84 1.40 4.55
CA ALA A 151 11.40 0.38 5.44
C ALA A 151 12.50 -0.45 4.76
N ARG A 152 12.57 -0.46 3.42
CA ARG A 152 13.43 -1.34 2.61
C ARG A 152 13.29 -2.81 3.01
N ALA A 153 12.07 -3.22 3.28
CA ALA A 153 11.72 -4.55 3.74
C ALA A 153 10.29 -4.90 3.32
N PRO A 154 9.95 -6.19 3.23
CA PRO A 154 8.56 -6.60 3.04
C PRO A 154 7.68 -6.07 4.16
N VAL A 155 6.58 -5.43 3.80
CA VAL A 155 5.61 -4.86 4.73
C VAL A 155 4.21 -5.31 4.37
N GLN A 156 3.44 -5.59 5.39
CA GLN A 156 2.01 -5.83 5.31
C GLN A 156 1.29 -4.74 6.08
N VAL A 157 0.27 -4.14 5.47
CA VAL A 157 -0.59 -3.13 6.10
C VAL A 157 -2.02 -3.63 6.01
N HIS A 158 -2.75 -3.58 7.10
CA HIS A 158 -4.06 -4.20 7.24
C HIS A 158 -5.11 -3.18 7.66
N ALA A 159 -6.22 -3.10 6.92
CA ALA A 159 -7.42 -2.35 7.31
C ALA A 159 -7.14 -1.08 8.14
N ALA A 160 -7.42 -1.10 9.43
CA ALA A 160 -7.24 0.03 10.35
C ALA A 160 -5.79 0.52 10.53
N GLU A 161 -4.79 -0.22 10.05
CA GLU A 161 -3.39 0.23 10.06
C GLU A 161 -3.09 1.29 9.01
N HIS A 162 -3.91 1.39 7.95
CA HIS A 162 -3.80 2.47 6.99
C HIS A 162 -4.03 3.82 7.68
N PHE A 163 -3.27 4.84 7.26
CA PHE A 163 -3.41 6.18 7.82
C PHE A 163 -4.66 6.90 7.29
N CYS A 164 -4.90 6.83 5.99
CA CYS A 164 -6.05 7.46 5.34
C CYS A 164 -7.30 6.58 5.39
N GLN A 165 -8.47 7.18 5.65
CA GLN A 165 -9.74 6.45 5.77
C GLN A 165 -10.21 5.83 4.46
N GLY A 166 -9.92 6.45 3.32
CA GLY A 166 -10.39 6.01 2.01
C GLY A 166 -9.78 4.70 1.51
N ILE A 167 -8.76 4.17 2.20
CA ILE A 167 -8.06 2.93 1.84
C ILE A 167 -8.06 1.89 2.98
N LYS A 168 -8.89 2.09 4.01
CA LYS A 168 -9.05 1.16 5.15
C LYS A 168 -9.93 -0.04 4.81
#